data_929f2b2b9131432c39e3277e29322b51
#
_entry.id   929f2b2b9131432c39e3277e29322b51
#
_cell.length_a   1.000
_cell.length_b   1.000
_cell.length_c   1.000
_cell.angle_alpha   90.00
_cell.angle_beta   90.00
_cell.angle_gamma   90.00
#
_symmetry.space_group_name_H-M   'P 1'
#
loop_
_entity.id
_entity.type
_entity.pdbx_description
1 polymer ?
#
loop_
_entity_poly.entity_id
_entity_poly.type
_entity_poly.pdbx_seq_one_letter_code
_entity_poly.pdbx_strand_id
1 'polypeptide(L)'
;PFVGNIIADIRNLQEANKRILFEGAQGALLDVSLGTYPFVTSSNLIGGISAGVGISSSDIDYTIGITKAYTTRVGEGPFPTELFDEMGTYLAEKGGEVGATTGRPRRCGWLDGFLLKTMAKSSGVNGLCLTKIDVLDGLEKVKICTGYDSQKSHEELVETMDLVEAKPEYIELEGWSEPTAGVTDFENLNHSAKNFIEKVEEISGTPVIMISTGPKRENTIIRQ
;
A
#
# COMPACT_ATOMS: atom_id res chain seq x y z
N PRO A 1 -1.86 34.77 8.31
CA PRO A 1 -2.02 34.07 9.57
C PRO A 1 -1.74 32.56 9.47
N PHE A 2 -1.58 32.00 8.23
CA PHE A 2 -1.34 30.57 7.99
C PHE A 2 0.09 30.26 7.53
N VAL A 3 1.00 31.23 7.53
CA VAL A 3 2.42 31.06 7.20
C VAL A 3 3.22 31.12 8.49
N GLY A 4 4.01 30.09 8.78
CA GLY A 4 4.86 29.96 9.95
C GLY A 4 6.23 29.38 9.60
N ASN A 5 7.12 29.29 10.56
CA ASN A 5 8.41 28.64 10.41
C ASN A 5 8.33 27.18 10.87
N ILE A 6 7.92 26.30 9.93
CA ILE A 6 7.70 24.88 10.22
C ILE A 6 8.95 24.19 10.78
N ILE A 7 10.15 24.60 10.34
CA ILE A 7 11.41 24.00 10.81
C ILE A 7 11.61 24.31 12.30
N ALA A 8 11.37 25.57 12.71
CA ALA A 8 11.48 25.96 14.12
C ALA A 8 10.40 25.28 14.96
N ASP A 9 9.17 25.18 14.44
CA ASP A 9 8.05 24.53 15.15
C ASP A 9 8.34 23.06 15.41
N ILE A 10 8.84 22.32 14.40
CA ILE A 10 9.19 20.91 14.56
C ILE A 10 10.34 20.75 15.56
N ARG A 11 11.38 21.57 15.48
CA ARG A 11 12.50 21.52 16.45
C ARG A 11 12.02 21.72 17.89
N ASN A 12 11.18 22.73 18.11
CA ASN A 12 10.61 22.97 19.42
C ASN A 12 9.78 21.77 19.95
N LEU A 13 9.03 21.10 19.06
CA LEU A 13 8.28 19.90 19.41
C LEU A 13 9.21 18.72 19.75
N GLN A 14 10.30 18.53 19.00
CA GLN A 14 11.32 17.51 19.27
C GLN A 14 12.02 17.77 20.62
N GLU A 15 12.47 19.01 20.87
CA GLU A 15 13.09 19.42 22.16
C GLU A 15 12.12 19.21 23.35
N ALA A 16 10.82 19.39 23.11
CA ALA A 16 9.79 19.15 24.10
C ALA A 16 9.36 17.66 24.19
N ASN A 17 10.06 16.74 23.52
CA ASN A 17 9.77 15.30 23.45
C ASN A 17 8.31 15.01 23.04
N LYS A 18 7.75 15.78 22.11
CA LYS A 18 6.40 15.54 21.56
C LYS A 18 6.45 14.51 20.45
N ARG A 19 5.43 13.67 20.39
CA ARG A 19 5.23 12.76 19.25
C ARG A 19 4.70 13.55 18.06
N ILE A 20 5.35 13.36 16.91
CA ILE A 20 5.01 14.02 15.65
C ILE A 20 4.60 12.93 14.66
N LEU A 21 3.43 13.09 14.04
CA LEU A 21 2.96 12.22 12.98
C LEU A 21 3.06 12.96 11.65
N PHE A 22 3.80 12.40 10.71
CA PHE A 22 3.81 12.84 9.33
C PHE A 22 2.88 11.94 8.52
N GLU A 23 1.85 12.51 7.93
CA GLU A 23 0.91 11.81 7.07
C GLU A 23 1.17 12.18 5.61
N GLY A 24 1.53 11.18 4.81
CA GLY A 24 1.66 11.29 3.37
C GLY A 24 0.33 11.05 2.65
N ALA A 25 0.31 11.32 1.36
CA ALA A 25 -0.82 11.07 0.48
C ALA A 25 -0.36 10.34 -0.79
N GLN A 26 -1.30 9.92 -1.62
CA GLN A 26 -1.11 9.16 -2.86
C GLN A 26 -0.48 7.78 -2.64
N GLY A 27 0.17 7.24 -3.67
CA GLY A 27 0.82 5.94 -3.64
C GLY A 27 2.29 6.02 -4.06
N ALA A 28 3.10 5.09 -3.60
CA ALA A 28 4.55 5.07 -3.84
C ALA A 28 4.92 5.10 -5.33
N LEU A 29 4.17 4.40 -6.18
CA LEU A 29 4.40 4.41 -7.65
C LEU A 29 4.03 5.74 -8.32
N LEU A 30 3.43 6.68 -7.60
CA LEU A 30 3.15 8.04 -8.07
C LEU A 30 4.22 9.04 -7.62
N ASP A 31 5.28 8.60 -6.94
CA ASP A 31 6.40 9.44 -6.53
C ASP A 31 7.21 9.92 -7.74
N VAL A 32 7.58 11.20 -7.74
CA VAL A 32 8.29 11.82 -8.88
C VAL A 32 9.70 11.29 -9.09
N SER A 33 10.31 10.69 -8.06
CA SER A 33 11.69 10.22 -8.10
C SER A 33 11.79 8.71 -8.35
N LEU A 34 10.91 7.93 -7.72
CA LEU A 34 10.94 6.45 -7.76
C LEU A 34 9.68 5.83 -8.35
N GLY A 35 8.70 6.63 -8.74
CA GLY A 35 7.47 6.14 -9.35
C GLY A 35 7.56 5.94 -10.85
N THR A 36 6.43 5.60 -11.44
CA THR A 36 6.28 5.27 -12.87
C THR A 36 6.21 6.54 -13.73
N TYR A 37 7.29 7.29 -13.82
CA TYR A 37 7.38 8.50 -14.64
C TYR A 37 7.03 8.19 -16.11
N PRO A 38 6.27 9.05 -16.85
CA PRO A 38 5.78 10.37 -16.44
C PRO A 38 4.46 10.38 -15.64
N PHE A 39 3.91 9.22 -15.31
CA PHE A 39 2.61 9.07 -14.63
C PHE A 39 2.77 9.19 -13.11
N VAL A 40 3.29 10.31 -12.66
CA VAL A 40 3.64 10.63 -11.26
C VAL A 40 2.99 11.94 -10.83
N THR A 41 3.03 12.27 -9.55
CA THR A 41 2.38 13.47 -9.00
C THR A 41 3.33 14.36 -8.19
N SER A 42 3.89 13.84 -7.10
CA SER A 42 4.66 14.58 -6.12
C SER A 42 5.62 13.65 -5.36
N SER A 43 6.41 14.19 -4.42
CA SER A 43 7.24 13.38 -3.53
C SER A 43 6.36 12.74 -2.46
N ASN A 44 6.08 11.44 -2.62
CA ASN A 44 5.14 10.69 -1.80
C ASN A 44 5.85 9.78 -0.77
N LEU A 45 7.15 9.58 -0.94
CA LEU A 45 7.96 8.70 -0.09
C LEU A 45 8.55 9.46 1.09
N ILE A 46 9.10 8.70 2.04
CA ILE A 46 9.69 9.26 3.28
C ILE A 46 10.71 10.37 3.02
N GLY A 47 11.49 10.28 1.94
CA GLY A 47 12.44 11.32 1.54
C GLY A 47 11.80 12.68 1.28
N GLY A 48 10.53 12.69 0.84
CA GLY A 48 9.75 13.91 0.64
C GLY A 48 9.46 14.65 1.94
N ILE A 49 9.35 13.97 3.07
CA ILE A 49 9.17 14.58 4.39
C ILE A 49 10.42 15.40 4.75
N SER A 50 11.60 14.78 4.68
CA SER A 50 12.86 15.45 4.99
C SER A 50 13.08 16.70 4.15
N ALA A 51 12.83 16.61 2.84
CA ALA A 51 12.95 17.75 1.92
C ALA A 51 11.87 18.81 2.16
N GLY A 52 10.64 18.39 2.48
CA GLY A 52 9.49 19.31 2.61
C GLY A 52 9.48 20.10 3.91
N VAL A 53 9.93 19.52 5.01
CA VAL A 53 9.88 20.16 6.35
C VAL A 53 11.25 20.44 6.97
N GLY A 54 12.33 20.08 6.30
CA GLY A 54 13.70 20.41 6.72
C GLY A 54 14.19 19.66 7.94
N ILE A 55 13.80 18.38 8.12
CA ILE A 55 14.28 17.50 9.17
C ILE A 55 15.23 16.44 8.59
N SER A 56 16.05 15.84 9.43
CA SER A 56 16.84 14.66 9.04
C SER A 56 15.92 13.45 8.87
N SER A 57 16.23 12.57 7.92
CA SER A 57 15.56 11.27 7.82
C SER A 57 15.82 10.40 9.06
N SER A 58 16.93 10.61 9.77
CA SER A 58 17.25 9.95 11.05
C SER A 58 16.34 10.39 12.21
N ASP A 59 15.58 11.47 12.04
CA ASP A 59 14.63 11.95 13.04
C ASP A 59 13.25 11.28 12.93
N ILE A 60 13.10 10.35 11.98
CA ILE A 60 11.89 9.55 11.79
C ILE A 60 12.13 8.19 12.42
N ASP A 61 11.50 7.94 13.56
CA ASP A 61 11.70 6.72 14.35
C ASP A 61 11.05 5.49 13.72
N TYR A 62 9.89 5.68 13.06
CA TYR A 62 9.10 4.56 12.53
C TYR A 62 8.28 4.97 11.32
N THR A 63 8.30 4.13 10.29
CA THR A 63 7.56 4.33 9.05
C THR A 63 6.52 3.23 8.87
N ILE A 64 5.25 3.61 8.77
CA ILE A 64 4.15 2.69 8.46
C ILE A 64 3.81 2.83 6.97
N GLY A 65 3.91 1.73 6.23
CA GLY A 65 3.45 1.63 4.85
C GLY A 65 1.98 1.22 4.82
N ILE A 66 1.11 2.02 4.21
CA ILE A 66 -0.29 1.66 4.04
C ILE A 66 -0.46 0.98 2.68
N THR A 67 -0.97 -0.25 2.69
CA THR A 67 -1.30 -1.02 1.49
C THR A 67 -2.71 -1.59 1.58
N LYS A 68 -3.35 -1.80 0.44
CA LYS A 68 -4.61 -2.54 0.37
C LYS A 68 -4.34 -4.02 0.18
N ALA A 69 -5.33 -4.85 0.46
CA ALA A 69 -5.29 -6.28 0.15
C ALA A 69 -5.37 -6.59 -1.37
N TYR A 70 -5.51 -5.58 -2.19
CA TYR A 70 -5.48 -5.59 -3.65
C TYR A 70 -4.89 -4.27 -4.15
N THR A 71 -4.52 -4.19 -5.43
CA THR A 71 -3.90 -2.98 -5.99
C THR A 71 -4.93 -2.11 -6.68
N THR A 72 -4.77 -0.79 -6.54
CA THR A 72 -5.57 0.19 -7.27
C THR A 72 -4.70 1.29 -7.87
N ARG A 73 -5.12 1.83 -9.01
CA ARG A 73 -4.49 2.97 -9.64
C ARG A 73 -5.52 3.98 -10.17
N VAL A 74 -5.24 5.26 -10.00
CA VAL A 74 -6.01 6.34 -10.62
C VAL A 74 -5.24 6.86 -11.83
N GLY A 75 -5.95 7.06 -12.94
CA GLY A 75 -5.38 7.60 -14.17
C GLY A 75 -4.55 6.61 -14.96
N GLU A 76 -3.72 7.15 -15.84
CA GLU A 76 -2.89 6.38 -16.75
C GLU A 76 -1.63 5.82 -16.09
N GLY A 77 -0.82 5.10 -16.88
CA GLY A 77 0.42 4.49 -16.45
C GLY A 77 0.33 2.99 -16.24
N PRO A 78 1.49 2.33 -16.07
CA PRO A 78 1.58 0.89 -16.00
C PRO A 78 0.87 0.34 -14.76
N PHE A 79 0.17 -0.76 -14.96
CA PHE A 79 -0.52 -1.51 -13.90
C PHE A 79 -0.54 -3.00 -14.27
N PRO A 80 0.57 -3.72 -14.08
CA PRO A 80 0.71 -5.10 -14.54
C PRO A 80 -0.35 -6.06 -14.02
N THR A 81 -0.82 -5.87 -12.79
CA THR A 81 -1.82 -6.74 -12.15
C THR A 81 -3.26 -6.28 -12.37
N GLU A 82 -3.50 -5.30 -13.27
CA GLU A 82 -4.84 -4.81 -13.58
C GLU A 82 -5.75 -5.92 -14.13
N LEU A 83 -7.00 -5.91 -13.71
CA LEU A 83 -8.02 -6.86 -14.13
C LEU A 83 -9.09 -6.15 -14.95
N PHE A 84 -9.39 -6.71 -16.12
CA PHE A 84 -10.37 -6.19 -17.07
C PHE A 84 -11.64 -7.06 -17.13
N ASP A 85 -11.74 -8.02 -16.23
CA ASP A 85 -12.80 -9.01 -16.13
C ASP A 85 -13.82 -8.69 -15.01
N GLU A 86 -14.70 -9.64 -14.75
CA GLU A 86 -15.69 -9.54 -13.67
C GLU A 86 -15.05 -9.38 -12.29
N MET A 87 -13.83 -9.93 -12.09
CA MET A 87 -13.12 -9.78 -10.83
C MET A 87 -12.65 -8.34 -10.61
N GLY A 88 -12.14 -7.68 -11.66
CA GLY A 88 -11.78 -6.25 -11.59
C GLY A 88 -12.98 -5.39 -11.23
N THR A 89 -14.13 -5.67 -11.83
CA THR A 89 -15.40 -5.00 -11.52
C THR A 89 -15.82 -5.24 -10.07
N TYR A 90 -15.77 -6.49 -9.62
CA TYR A 90 -16.07 -6.86 -8.23
C TYR A 90 -15.23 -6.09 -7.21
N LEU A 91 -13.90 -6.04 -7.41
CA LEU A 91 -13.00 -5.30 -6.53
C LEU A 91 -13.32 -3.80 -6.50
N ALA A 92 -13.64 -3.23 -7.66
CA ALA A 92 -13.98 -1.81 -7.77
C ALA A 92 -15.29 -1.47 -7.04
N GLU A 93 -16.33 -2.26 -7.25
CA GLU A 93 -17.65 -2.04 -6.66
C GLU A 93 -17.66 -2.31 -5.15
N LYS A 94 -17.20 -3.50 -4.73
CA LYS A 94 -17.16 -3.88 -3.31
C LYS A 94 -16.18 -3.02 -2.52
N GLY A 95 -15.07 -2.63 -3.14
CA GLY A 95 -14.10 -1.71 -2.56
C GLY A 95 -14.54 -0.26 -2.57
N GLY A 96 -15.60 0.12 -3.30
CA GLY A 96 -16.00 1.52 -3.46
C GLY A 96 -14.87 2.36 -4.06
N GLU A 97 -14.21 1.84 -5.11
CA GLU A 97 -12.97 2.41 -5.64
C GLU A 97 -13.22 3.59 -6.57
N VAL A 98 -13.53 4.72 -5.94
CA VAL A 98 -13.66 6.02 -6.58
C VAL A 98 -12.77 7.05 -5.90
N GLY A 99 -12.27 8.01 -6.65
CA GLY A 99 -11.47 9.11 -6.11
C GLY A 99 -12.31 10.02 -5.23
N ALA A 100 -11.91 10.22 -3.97
CA ALA A 100 -12.68 11.00 -2.99
C ALA A 100 -12.99 12.42 -3.46
N THR A 101 -12.06 13.07 -4.18
CA THR A 101 -12.20 14.46 -4.63
C THR A 101 -12.81 14.58 -6.02
N THR A 102 -12.41 13.70 -6.93
CA THR A 102 -12.78 13.81 -8.36
C THR A 102 -13.88 12.87 -8.79
N GLY A 103 -14.25 11.89 -7.95
CA GLY A 103 -15.21 10.84 -8.31
C GLY A 103 -14.73 9.91 -9.44
N ARG A 104 -13.47 10.02 -9.88
CA ARG A 104 -12.94 9.17 -10.95
C ARG A 104 -12.85 7.71 -10.48
N PRO A 105 -13.29 6.76 -11.31
CA PRO A 105 -13.12 5.34 -11.00
C PRO A 105 -11.62 5.00 -10.91
N ARG A 106 -11.29 4.10 -9.99
CA ARG A 106 -9.95 3.52 -9.89
C ARG A 106 -9.90 2.21 -10.63
N ARG A 107 -8.82 2.00 -11.34
CA ARG A 107 -8.45 0.72 -11.93
C ARG A 107 -8.11 -0.23 -10.81
N CYS A 108 -8.52 -1.50 -10.88
CA CYS A 108 -8.33 -2.50 -9.82
C CYS A 108 -7.62 -3.74 -10.35
N GLY A 109 -6.86 -4.38 -9.49
CA GLY A 109 -6.14 -5.61 -9.81
C GLY A 109 -5.70 -6.36 -8.57
N TRP A 110 -5.15 -7.58 -8.74
CA TRP A 110 -4.62 -8.35 -7.64
C TRP A 110 -3.47 -7.63 -6.94
N LEU A 111 -3.26 -7.95 -5.66
CA LEU A 111 -2.14 -7.38 -4.90
C LEU A 111 -0.82 -7.63 -5.62
N ASP A 112 -0.11 -6.55 -5.89
CA ASP A 112 1.24 -6.60 -6.44
C ASP A 112 2.26 -6.67 -5.30
N GLY A 113 2.52 -7.88 -4.84
CA GLY A 113 3.47 -8.13 -3.76
C GLY A 113 4.91 -7.86 -4.17
N PHE A 114 5.21 -8.01 -5.46
CA PHE A 114 6.54 -7.74 -5.99
C PHE A 114 6.87 -6.24 -5.95
N LEU A 115 5.99 -5.38 -6.42
CA LEU A 115 6.16 -3.92 -6.30
C LEU A 115 6.05 -3.45 -4.85
N LEU A 116 5.18 -4.07 -4.04
CA LEU A 116 5.08 -3.77 -2.62
C LEU A 116 6.42 -3.97 -1.90
N LYS A 117 7.10 -5.08 -2.15
CA LYS A 117 8.44 -5.38 -1.60
C LYS A 117 9.44 -4.27 -1.92
N THR A 118 9.50 -3.83 -3.19
CA THR A 118 10.43 -2.79 -3.60
C THR A 118 10.13 -1.47 -2.93
N MET A 119 8.89 -1.06 -3.01
CA MET A 119 8.49 0.24 -2.47
C MET A 119 8.63 0.29 -0.94
N ALA A 120 8.33 -0.80 -0.24
CA ALA A 120 8.54 -0.91 1.19
C ALA A 120 10.03 -0.76 1.56
N LYS A 121 10.91 -1.47 0.83
CA LYS A 121 12.36 -1.39 1.02
C LYS A 121 12.91 0.00 0.69
N SER A 122 12.54 0.56 -0.45
CA SER A 122 13.02 1.89 -0.90
C SER A 122 12.53 3.02 0.00
N SER A 123 11.37 2.84 0.65
CA SER A 123 10.77 3.81 1.57
C SER A 123 11.14 3.58 3.03
N GLY A 124 11.99 2.59 3.35
CA GLY A 124 12.37 2.28 4.73
C GLY A 124 11.16 1.94 5.62
N VAL A 125 10.16 1.24 5.08
CA VAL A 125 8.96 0.86 5.83
C VAL A 125 9.30 -0.17 6.89
N ASN A 126 8.95 0.12 8.15
CA ASN A 126 9.18 -0.75 9.29
C ASN A 126 8.02 -1.73 9.54
N GLY A 127 6.80 -1.35 9.16
CA GLY A 127 5.62 -2.19 9.28
C GLY A 127 4.52 -1.77 8.31
N LEU A 128 3.70 -2.74 7.89
CA LEU A 128 2.58 -2.51 6.98
C LEU A 128 1.26 -2.37 7.75
N CYS A 129 0.43 -1.45 7.28
CA CYS A 129 -1.00 -1.42 7.57
C CYS A 129 -1.74 -1.99 6.35
N LEU A 130 -2.22 -3.22 6.45
CA LEU A 130 -2.99 -3.89 5.41
C LEU A 130 -4.47 -3.49 5.54
N THR A 131 -5.00 -2.83 4.54
CA THR A 131 -6.37 -2.31 4.55
C THR A 131 -7.28 -3.06 3.58
N LYS A 132 -8.59 -2.97 3.80
CA LYS A 132 -9.62 -3.50 2.89
C LYS A 132 -9.55 -5.02 2.68
N ILE A 133 -9.13 -5.79 3.68
CA ILE A 133 -9.15 -7.24 3.60
C ILE A 133 -10.58 -7.78 3.47
N ASP A 134 -11.55 -7.08 4.06
CA ASP A 134 -13.00 -7.33 3.98
C ASP A 134 -13.56 -7.28 2.55
N VAL A 135 -12.88 -6.61 1.63
CA VAL A 135 -13.27 -6.60 0.21
C VAL A 135 -13.04 -7.96 -0.45
N LEU A 136 -12.14 -8.76 0.07
CA LEU A 136 -11.86 -10.12 -0.44
C LEU A 136 -12.79 -11.20 0.15
N ASP A 137 -13.65 -10.85 1.13
CA ASP A 137 -14.61 -11.78 1.72
C ASP A 137 -15.56 -12.36 0.67
N GLY A 138 -15.75 -13.67 0.69
CA GLY A 138 -16.63 -14.39 -0.22
C GLY A 138 -15.96 -14.86 -1.52
N LEU A 139 -14.70 -14.53 -1.74
CA LEU A 139 -13.95 -15.08 -2.87
C LEU A 139 -13.49 -16.52 -2.58
N GLU A 140 -13.60 -17.40 -3.58
CA GLU A 140 -13.10 -18.77 -3.48
C GLU A 140 -11.57 -18.83 -3.56
N LYS A 141 -10.97 -17.92 -4.34
CA LYS A 141 -9.53 -17.82 -4.56
C LYS A 141 -9.10 -16.36 -4.53
N VAL A 142 -7.91 -16.12 -4.00
CA VAL A 142 -7.26 -14.81 -4.04
C VAL A 142 -5.84 -14.97 -4.59
N LYS A 143 -5.31 -13.94 -5.25
CA LYS A 143 -3.99 -14.01 -5.89
C LYS A 143 -3.09 -12.89 -5.40
N ILE A 144 -1.79 -13.20 -5.31
CA ILE A 144 -0.74 -12.23 -5.04
C ILE A 144 0.30 -12.36 -6.14
N CYS A 145 0.65 -11.25 -6.79
CA CYS A 145 1.74 -11.22 -7.75
C CYS A 145 3.07 -11.31 -6.99
N THR A 146 3.90 -12.27 -7.38
CA THR A 146 5.21 -12.54 -6.76
C THR A 146 6.39 -12.16 -7.65
N GLY A 147 6.11 -11.83 -8.92
CA GLY A 147 7.12 -11.48 -9.91
C GLY A 147 6.50 -11.21 -11.26
N TYR A 148 7.36 -11.00 -12.23
CA TYR A 148 6.97 -10.85 -13.62
C TYR A 148 7.79 -11.76 -14.52
N ASP A 149 7.17 -12.26 -15.59
CA ASP A 149 7.87 -12.98 -16.67
C ASP A 149 8.83 -11.99 -17.38
N SER A 150 9.99 -11.82 -16.78
CA SER A 150 11.04 -10.93 -17.23
C SER A 150 12.39 -11.44 -16.72
N GLN A 151 13.44 -11.28 -17.53
CA GLN A 151 14.81 -11.54 -17.09
C GLN A 151 15.43 -10.35 -16.34
N LYS A 152 14.68 -9.25 -16.20
CA LYS A 152 15.17 -8.03 -15.55
C LYS A 152 14.99 -8.13 -14.03
N SER A 153 15.93 -7.52 -13.33
CA SER A 153 15.80 -7.33 -11.90
C SER A 153 14.64 -6.40 -11.58
N HIS A 154 14.25 -6.38 -10.35
CA HIS A 154 13.18 -5.55 -9.84
C HIS A 154 13.47 -4.05 -10.02
N GLU A 155 14.66 -3.64 -9.69
CA GLU A 155 15.14 -2.30 -9.84
C GLU A 155 15.13 -1.87 -11.33
N GLU A 156 15.59 -2.73 -12.21
CA GLU A 156 15.62 -2.48 -13.66
C GLU A 156 14.20 -2.33 -14.25
N LEU A 157 13.22 -3.10 -13.77
CA LEU A 157 11.84 -2.99 -14.23
C LEU A 157 11.20 -1.66 -13.86
N VAL A 158 11.48 -1.15 -12.66
CA VAL A 158 10.97 0.15 -12.21
C VAL A 158 11.67 1.30 -12.96
N GLU A 159 13.00 1.22 -13.12
CA GLU A 159 13.78 2.25 -13.80
C GLU A 159 13.48 2.37 -15.29
N THR A 160 13.20 1.26 -15.96
CA THR A 160 13.08 1.24 -17.43
C THR A 160 11.64 1.36 -17.94
N MET A 161 10.65 1.52 -17.06
CA MET A 161 9.22 1.57 -17.42
C MET A 161 8.70 0.31 -18.15
N ASP A 162 9.44 -0.79 -18.13
CA ASP A 162 9.04 -2.05 -18.76
C ASP A 162 7.84 -2.72 -18.07
N LEU A 163 7.33 -2.08 -17.02
CA LEU A 163 6.09 -2.47 -16.37
C LEU A 163 4.85 -2.44 -17.29
N VAL A 164 4.91 -1.72 -18.41
CA VAL A 164 3.78 -1.66 -19.36
C VAL A 164 3.53 -3.02 -20.02
N GLU A 165 4.60 -3.75 -20.34
CA GLU A 165 4.54 -5.06 -20.99
C GLU A 165 4.77 -6.23 -20.02
N ALA A 166 5.00 -5.93 -18.74
CA ALA A 166 5.27 -6.93 -17.73
C ALA A 166 4.08 -7.86 -17.51
N LYS A 167 4.31 -9.15 -17.60
CA LYS A 167 3.30 -10.18 -17.35
C LYS A 167 3.44 -10.68 -15.92
N PRO A 168 2.43 -10.46 -15.06
CA PRO A 168 2.52 -10.85 -13.66
C PRO A 168 2.46 -12.36 -13.47
N GLU A 169 3.30 -12.86 -12.59
CA GLU A 169 3.28 -14.23 -12.09
C GLU A 169 2.61 -14.24 -10.72
N TYR A 170 1.67 -15.15 -10.53
CA TYR A 170 0.84 -15.19 -9.33
C TYR A 170 1.03 -16.47 -8.54
N ILE A 171 1.01 -16.34 -7.22
CA ILE A 171 0.55 -17.41 -6.35
C ILE A 171 -0.95 -17.31 -6.16
N GLU A 172 -1.62 -18.46 -6.11
CA GLU A 172 -3.04 -18.55 -5.80
C GLU A 172 -3.21 -19.13 -4.40
N LEU A 173 -4.04 -18.48 -3.58
CA LEU A 173 -4.35 -18.89 -2.23
C LEU A 173 -5.84 -19.18 -2.12
N GLU A 174 -6.20 -20.06 -1.19
CA GLU A 174 -7.60 -20.28 -0.83
C GLU A 174 -8.19 -18.98 -0.27
N GLY A 175 -9.33 -18.58 -0.83
CA GLY A 175 -10.12 -17.50 -0.30
C GLY A 175 -10.91 -17.92 0.94
N TRP A 176 -11.89 -17.12 1.31
CA TRP A 176 -12.69 -17.37 2.51
C TRP A 176 -14.13 -16.91 2.35
N SER A 177 -15.06 -17.71 2.88
CA SER A 177 -16.49 -17.38 2.93
C SER A 177 -16.89 -16.74 4.26
N GLU A 178 -16.17 -17.03 5.34
CA GLU A 178 -16.41 -16.44 6.65
C GLU A 178 -15.94 -14.98 6.66
N PRO A 179 -16.84 -13.99 6.93
CA PRO A 179 -16.49 -12.58 6.82
C PRO A 179 -15.37 -12.16 7.75
N THR A 180 -14.41 -11.38 7.23
CA THR A 180 -13.43 -10.67 8.05
C THR A 180 -13.97 -9.31 8.51
N ALA A 181 -15.03 -8.83 7.86
CA ALA A 181 -15.62 -7.53 8.14
C ALA A 181 -16.00 -7.35 9.62
N GLY A 182 -15.42 -6.33 10.26
CA GLY A 182 -15.68 -6.00 11.66
C GLY A 182 -14.94 -6.83 12.70
N VAL A 183 -14.10 -7.78 12.30
CA VAL A 183 -13.22 -8.51 13.22
C VAL A 183 -12.18 -7.55 13.80
N THR A 184 -12.00 -7.57 15.11
CA THR A 184 -11.11 -6.64 15.85
C THR A 184 -9.91 -7.32 16.52
N ASP A 185 -9.85 -8.65 16.46
CA ASP A 185 -8.77 -9.46 17.01
C ASP A 185 -8.22 -10.39 15.92
N PHE A 186 -6.90 -10.43 15.77
CA PHE A 186 -6.23 -11.27 14.79
C PHE A 186 -6.57 -12.76 14.97
N GLU A 187 -6.69 -13.22 16.22
CA GLU A 187 -6.99 -14.63 16.49
C GLU A 187 -8.38 -15.06 16.01
N ASN A 188 -9.29 -14.11 15.87
CA ASN A 188 -10.64 -14.35 15.39
C ASN A 188 -10.78 -14.30 13.87
N LEU A 189 -9.71 -13.95 13.12
CA LEU A 189 -9.69 -14.10 11.68
C LEU A 189 -9.72 -15.58 11.28
N ASN A 190 -10.41 -15.91 10.20
CA ASN A 190 -10.38 -17.25 9.63
C ASN A 190 -8.97 -17.63 9.12
N HIS A 191 -8.73 -18.92 8.99
CA HIS A 191 -7.40 -19.46 8.64
C HIS A 191 -6.89 -18.93 7.28
N SER A 192 -7.74 -18.86 6.26
CA SER A 192 -7.33 -18.40 4.93
C SER A 192 -6.96 -16.92 4.93
N ALA A 193 -7.68 -16.07 5.65
CA ALA A 193 -7.34 -14.66 5.82
C ALA A 193 -6.00 -14.48 6.56
N LYS A 194 -5.74 -15.26 7.62
CA LYS A 194 -4.44 -15.28 8.30
C LYS A 194 -3.32 -15.70 7.34
N ASN A 195 -3.52 -16.77 6.58
CA ASN A 195 -2.55 -17.24 5.58
C ASN A 195 -2.27 -16.19 4.50
N PHE A 196 -3.30 -15.46 4.03
CA PHE A 196 -3.11 -14.35 3.09
C PHE A 196 -2.20 -13.26 3.69
N ILE A 197 -2.45 -12.85 4.95
CA ILE A 197 -1.66 -11.84 5.66
C ILE A 197 -0.20 -12.31 5.80
N GLU A 198 0.01 -13.55 6.24
CA GLU A 198 1.34 -14.16 6.38
C GLU A 198 2.10 -14.21 5.05
N LYS A 199 1.39 -14.50 3.94
CA LYS A 199 1.99 -14.46 2.60
C LYS A 199 2.35 -13.05 2.15
N VAL A 200 1.57 -12.05 2.51
CA VAL A 200 1.94 -10.64 2.27
C VAL A 200 3.22 -10.29 3.03
N GLU A 201 3.35 -10.71 4.29
CA GLU A 201 4.58 -10.53 5.09
C GLU A 201 5.78 -11.23 4.45
N GLU A 202 5.62 -12.50 4.07
CA GLU A 202 6.68 -13.31 3.44
C GLU A 202 7.18 -12.66 2.14
N ILE A 203 6.27 -12.26 1.26
CA ILE A 203 6.60 -11.70 -0.06
C ILE A 203 7.21 -10.30 0.08
N SER A 204 6.60 -9.43 0.90
CA SER A 204 7.09 -8.06 1.08
C SER A 204 8.36 -7.97 1.92
N GLY A 205 8.62 -8.98 2.76
CA GLY A 205 9.70 -8.95 3.75
C GLY A 205 9.45 -7.93 4.87
N THR A 206 8.21 -7.48 5.06
CA THR A 206 7.83 -6.45 6.02
C THR A 206 6.65 -6.92 6.86
N PRO A 207 6.71 -6.83 8.21
CA PRO A 207 5.63 -7.31 9.07
C PRO A 207 4.34 -6.49 8.86
N VAL A 208 3.19 -7.15 8.87
CA VAL A 208 1.87 -6.51 8.89
C VAL A 208 1.49 -6.26 10.35
N ILE A 209 1.62 -5.03 10.80
CA ILE A 209 1.38 -4.62 12.19
C ILE A 209 -0.03 -4.11 12.44
N MET A 210 -0.74 -3.74 11.37
CA MET A 210 -2.12 -3.29 11.44
C MET A 210 -2.94 -3.90 10.31
N ILE A 211 -4.18 -4.28 10.59
CA ILE A 211 -5.11 -4.79 9.57
C ILE A 211 -6.44 -4.05 9.73
N SER A 212 -6.94 -3.46 8.64
CA SER A 212 -8.27 -2.86 8.63
C SER A 212 -9.26 -3.82 8.00
N THR A 213 -10.27 -4.19 8.77
CA THR A 213 -11.38 -5.11 8.42
C THR A 213 -12.68 -4.37 8.11
N GLY A 214 -12.60 -3.06 7.87
CA GLY A 214 -13.75 -2.24 7.52
C GLY A 214 -13.43 -0.74 7.62
N PRO A 215 -14.39 0.13 7.25
CA PRO A 215 -14.14 1.57 7.11
C PRO A 215 -14.09 2.34 8.44
N LYS A 216 -14.50 1.73 9.55
CA LYS A 216 -14.56 2.40 10.85
C LYS A 216 -13.24 2.26 11.59
N ARG A 217 -12.91 3.25 12.43
CA ARG A 217 -11.71 3.24 13.25
C ARG A 217 -11.59 1.99 14.15
N GLU A 218 -12.69 1.55 14.72
CA GLU A 218 -12.78 0.35 15.54
C GLU A 218 -12.56 -0.95 14.77
N ASN A 219 -12.67 -0.94 13.43
CA ASN A 219 -12.40 -2.09 12.58
C ASN A 219 -10.90 -2.21 12.25
N THR A 220 -10.05 -1.98 13.24
CA THR A 220 -8.59 -2.06 13.08
C THR A 220 -8.00 -3.01 14.10
N ILE A 221 -7.37 -4.06 13.60
CA ILE A 221 -6.56 -4.99 14.38
C ILE A 221 -5.16 -4.41 14.50
N ILE A 222 -4.60 -4.36 15.70
CA ILE A 222 -3.20 -4.02 15.95
C ILE A 222 -2.49 -5.28 16.43
N ARG A 223 -1.45 -5.69 15.69
CA ARG A 223 -0.58 -6.82 16.05
C ARG A 223 0.64 -6.31 16.81
N GLN A 224 0.98 -6.99 17.88
CA GLN A 224 2.17 -6.69 18.70
C GLN A 224 3.36 -7.55 18.28
#